data_3008b4f018acacc22b8d0946b2ac8ff2
#
_entry.id   3008b4f018acacc22b8d0946b2ac8ff2
#
_cell.length_a   1.000
_cell.length_b   1.000
_cell.length_c   1.000
_cell.angle_alpha   90.00
_cell.angle_beta   90.00
_cell.angle_gamma   90.00
#
_symmetry.space_group_name_H-M   'P 1'
#
loop_
_entity.id
_entity.type
_entity.pdbx_description
1 polymer ?
#
loop_
_entity_poly.entity_id
_entity_poly.type
_entity_poly.pdbx_seq_one_letter_code
_entity_poly.pdbx_strand_id
1 'polypeptide(L)' 'MALIRIEPKQDASSGLYYVEIFHPAEAEQPFVTTEPRYKTAAAAENDVIAIIASRANGGRG' A
#
# COMPACT_ATOMS: atom_id res chain seq x y z
N MET A 1 -16.94 -4.07 5.47
CA MET A 1 -15.94 -5.14 5.45
C MET A 1 -14.86 -4.84 4.45
N ALA A 2 -13.63 -4.92 4.85
CA ALA A 2 -12.51 -4.59 3.98
C ALA A 2 -12.13 -5.78 3.10
N LEU A 3 -11.93 -5.52 1.81
CA LEU A 3 -11.49 -6.55 0.89
C LEU A 3 -9.97 -6.65 0.89
N ILE A 4 -9.29 -5.59 1.27
CA ILE A 4 -7.83 -5.58 1.32
C ILE A 4 -7.39 -4.91 2.62
N ARG A 5 -6.14 -5.17 2.97
CA ARG A 5 -5.52 -4.54 4.13
C ARG A 5 -4.23 -3.89 3.66
N ILE A 6 -3.99 -2.68 4.12
CA ILE A 6 -2.80 -1.91 3.75
C ILE A 6 -1.99 -1.66 5.00
N GLU A 7 -0.71 -2.04 4.99
CA GLU A 7 0.16 -1.86 6.15
C GLU A 7 1.44 -1.16 5.73
N PRO A 8 1.73 0.02 6.28
CA PRO A 8 3.01 0.69 6.01
C PRO A 8 4.10 0.09 6.86
N LYS A 9 5.29 -0.06 6.27
CA LYS A 9 6.46 -0.59 6.95
C LYS A 9 7.64 0.31 6.65
N GLN A 10 8.64 0.28 7.52
CA GLN A 10 9.85 1.05 7.30
C GLN A 10 10.99 0.13 6.87
N ASP A 11 11.67 0.51 5.79
CA ASP A 11 12.81 -0.24 5.32
C ASP A 11 14.04 0.10 6.13
N ALA A 12 14.66 -0.92 6.74
CA ALA A 12 15.79 -0.70 7.62
C ALA A 12 17.02 -0.15 6.88
N SER A 13 17.18 -0.50 5.61
CA SER A 13 18.35 -0.06 4.84
C SER A 13 18.31 1.41 4.52
N SER A 14 17.18 1.89 4.06
CA SER A 14 17.07 3.25 3.58
C SER A 14 16.39 4.18 4.55
N GLY A 15 15.65 3.64 5.51
CA GLY A 15 14.85 4.45 6.41
C GLY A 15 13.55 4.95 5.80
N LEU A 16 13.31 4.62 4.55
CA LEU A 16 12.10 5.03 3.87
C LEU A 16 10.99 4.02 4.12
N TYR A 17 9.76 4.45 3.89
CA TYR A 17 8.61 3.60 4.13
C TYR A 17 8.12 2.97 2.84
N TYR A 18 7.57 1.78 2.95
CA TYR A 18 6.89 1.10 1.86
C TYR A 18 5.58 0.55 2.39
N VAL A 19 4.75 0.04 1.49
CA VAL A 19 3.43 -0.43 1.86
C VAL A 19 3.25 -1.87 1.40
N GLU A 20 2.69 -2.68 2.28
CA GLU A 20 2.28 -4.05 1.94
C GLU A 20 0.77 -4.09 1.80
N ILE A 21 0.30 -4.63 0.71
CA ILE A 21 -1.13 -4.75 0.42
C ILE A 21 -1.52 -6.21 0.50
N PHE A 22 -2.48 -6.51 1.38
CA PHE A 22 -2.93 -7.86 1.60
C PHE A 22 -4.30 -8.06 0.97
N HIS A 23 -4.44 -9.09 0.18
CA HIS A 23 -5.69 -9.43 -0.50
C HIS A 23 -5.85 -10.95 -0.48
N PRO A 24 -6.84 -11.47 0.21
CA PRO A 24 -7.83 -10.74 1.03
C PRO A 24 -7.21 -10.12 2.29
N ALA A 25 -7.99 -9.31 2.98
CA ALA A 25 -7.47 -8.57 4.13
C ALA A 25 -6.85 -9.45 5.20
N GLU A 26 -7.34 -10.68 5.34
CA GLU A 26 -6.83 -11.59 6.37
C GLU A 26 -5.65 -12.44 5.89
N ALA A 27 -5.15 -12.21 4.69
CA ALA A 27 -4.02 -12.97 4.17
C ALA A 27 -2.78 -12.77 5.04
N GLU A 28 -1.98 -13.80 5.17
CA GLU A 28 -0.78 -13.74 5.99
C GLU A 28 0.41 -13.16 5.23
N GLN A 29 0.36 -13.19 3.91
CA GLN A 29 1.44 -12.67 3.09
C GLN A 29 0.91 -11.60 2.17
N PRO A 30 1.73 -10.58 1.87
CA PRO A 30 1.26 -9.49 1.02
C PRO A 30 1.07 -9.95 -0.41
N PHE A 31 -0.01 -9.44 -1.01
CA PHE A 31 -0.29 -9.64 -2.41
C PHE A 31 0.63 -8.78 -3.27
N VAL A 32 0.90 -7.56 -2.80
CA VAL A 32 1.76 -6.59 -3.47
C VAL A 32 2.55 -5.84 -2.41
N THR A 33 3.81 -5.52 -2.72
CA THR A 33 4.65 -4.70 -1.85
C THR A 33 5.22 -3.58 -2.71
N THR A 34 5.04 -2.32 -2.26
CA THR A 34 5.60 -1.19 -2.99
C THR A 34 7.08 -1.02 -2.65
N GLU A 35 7.76 -0.19 -3.44
CA GLU A 35 9.15 0.10 -3.16
C GLU A 35 9.27 1.11 -2.03
N PRO A 36 10.33 1.02 -1.20
CA PRO A 36 10.54 2.01 -0.13
C PRO A 36 10.93 3.35 -0.73
N ARG A 37 10.02 4.31 -0.69
CA ARG A 37 10.32 5.62 -1.25
C ARG A 37 9.55 6.75 -0.57
N TYR A 38 8.85 6.44 0.51
CA TYR A 38 8.06 7.47 1.21
C TYR A 38 8.77 7.83 2.50
N LYS A 39 8.69 9.10 2.87
CA LYS A 39 9.40 9.57 4.06
C LYS A 39 8.62 9.32 5.35
N THR A 40 7.32 9.10 5.25
CA THR A 40 6.50 8.83 6.42
C THR A 40 5.50 7.72 6.09
N ALA A 41 5.01 7.07 7.14
CA ALA A 41 3.99 6.04 6.96
C ALA A 41 2.71 6.63 6.39
N ALA A 42 2.34 7.83 6.83
CA ALA A 42 1.13 8.47 6.33
C ALA A 42 1.23 8.78 4.85
N ALA A 43 2.40 9.23 4.39
CA ALA A 43 2.59 9.51 2.97
C ALA A 43 2.48 8.24 2.15
N ALA A 44 3.04 7.13 2.66
CA ALA A 44 2.96 5.86 1.96
C ALA A 44 1.52 5.39 1.83
N GLU A 45 0.78 5.44 2.92
CA GLU A 45 -0.61 5.01 2.90
C GLU A 45 -1.45 5.86 1.96
N ASN A 46 -1.27 7.18 2.04
CA ASN A 46 -2.08 8.09 1.23
C ASN A 46 -1.84 7.88 -0.25
N ASP A 47 -0.58 7.67 -0.62
CA ASP A 47 -0.26 7.48 -2.03
C ASP A 47 -0.86 6.18 -2.56
N VAL A 48 -0.77 5.12 -1.77
CA VAL A 48 -1.31 3.83 -2.18
C VAL A 48 -2.83 3.88 -2.28
N ILE A 49 -3.48 4.53 -1.32
CA ILE A 49 -4.93 4.67 -1.36
C ILE A 49 -5.35 5.46 -2.60
N ALA A 50 -4.60 6.51 -2.93
CA ALA A 50 -4.90 7.31 -4.12
C ALA A 50 -4.75 6.49 -5.40
N ILE A 51 -3.73 5.66 -5.46
CA ILE A 51 -3.52 4.80 -6.62
C ILE A 51 -4.66 3.81 -6.77
N ILE A 52 -5.05 3.17 -5.68
CA ILE A 52 -6.14 2.20 -5.71
C ILE A 52 -7.44 2.87 -6.12
N ALA A 53 -7.73 4.04 -5.56
CA ALA A 53 -8.95 4.76 -5.89
C ALA A 53 -8.95 5.19 -7.37
N SER A 54 -7.79 5.60 -7.87
CA SER A 54 -7.66 5.99 -9.25
C SER A 54 -7.94 4.83 -10.19
N ARG A 55 -7.41 3.67 -9.86
CA ARG A 55 -7.65 2.49 -10.69
C ARG A 55 -9.10 2.05 -10.66
N ALA A 56 -9.71 2.13 -9.48
CA ALA A 56 -11.10 1.72 -9.33
C ALA A 56 -12.02 2.60 -10.15
N ASN A 57 -11.70 3.91 -10.23
CA ASN A 57 -12.52 4.86 -10.97
C ASN A 57 -12.13 4.96 -12.42
N GLY A 58 -10.85 4.87 -12.70
CA GLY A 58 -10.34 5.10 -14.02
C GLY A 58 -10.39 3.89 -14.92
N GLY A 59 -10.72 2.75 -14.36
CA GLY A 59 -10.77 1.52 -15.14
C GLY A 59 -11.76 1.53 -16.26
N ARG A 60 -12.73 2.44 -16.18
CA ARG A 60 -13.66 2.59 -17.24
C ARG A 60 -13.22 3.61 -18.24
N GLY A 61 -12.16 4.16 -18.02
CA GLY A 61 -11.57 5.08 -18.92
C GLY A 61 -11.64 6.14 -19.31
#